data_fd4795474595a6de39dfc2e032176b0a
#
_entry.id   fd4795474595a6de39dfc2e032176b0a
#
_cell.length_a   1.000
_cell.length_b   1.000
_cell.length_c   1.000
_cell.angle_alpha   90.00
_cell.angle_beta   90.00
_cell.angle_gamma   90.00
#
_symmetry.space_group_name_H-M   'P 1'
#
loop_
_entity.id
_entity.type
_entity.pdbx_description
1 polymer ?
#
loop_
_entity_poly.entity_id
_entity_poly.type
_entity_poly.pdbx_seq_one_letter_code
_entity_poly.pdbx_strand_id
1 'polypeptide(L)'
;DDLEQSATRRTHEAVLAELNAEFMVLHSQKTDPQGRGIEFERLLERLFALHDLDPRAAYNIDHEQVDGAFTFRTDDYLMEAKWWKVPVDPRELNHFRAKVESKAANTLGLCISISGFTEGALLKRTERSPLILMDGADLVAILENRISLAEVLERKRRHAVETGNPFYSVREMHG
;
A
#
# COMPACT_ATOMS: atom_id res chain seq x y z
N ASP A 1 28.46 17.63 1.86
CA ASP A 1 27.75 16.41 1.42
C ASP A 1 27.34 15.51 2.58
N ASP A 2 28.26 15.08 3.44
CA ASP A 2 27.91 14.22 4.58
C ASP A 2 26.95 14.89 5.57
N LEU A 3 27.08 16.19 5.77
CA LEU A 3 26.19 16.96 6.64
C LEU A 3 24.79 17.12 6.06
N GLU A 4 24.68 17.35 4.77
CA GLU A 4 23.40 17.45 4.06
C GLU A 4 22.69 16.11 4.03
N GLN A 5 23.39 15.04 3.74
CA GLN A 5 22.85 13.68 3.76
C GLN A 5 22.38 13.29 5.16
N SER A 6 23.15 13.64 6.19
CA SER A 6 22.78 13.40 7.58
C SER A 6 21.55 14.20 8.00
N ALA A 7 21.43 15.45 7.57
CA ALA A 7 20.26 16.30 7.85
C ALA A 7 19.02 15.77 7.14
N THR A 8 19.12 15.39 5.87
CA THR A 8 18.03 14.80 5.09
C THR A 8 17.54 13.51 5.71
N ARG A 9 18.46 12.64 6.12
CA ARG A 9 18.13 11.39 6.80
C ARG A 9 17.38 11.61 8.11
N ARG A 10 17.83 12.55 8.95
CA ARG A 10 17.15 12.88 10.21
C ARG A 10 15.75 13.43 9.96
N THR A 11 15.56 14.26 8.93
CA THR A 11 14.25 14.79 8.54
C THR A 11 13.33 13.64 8.10
N HIS A 12 13.83 12.72 7.29
CA HIS A 12 13.07 11.55 6.85
C HIS A 12 12.63 10.68 8.04
N GLU A 13 13.54 10.37 8.93
CA GLU A 13 13.25 9.58 10.14
C GLU A 13 12.24 10.28 11.05
N ALA A 14 12.33 11.60 11.20
CA ALA A 14 11.38 12.38 12.00
C ALA A 14 9.96 12.36 11.41
N VAL A 15 9.81 12.55 10.10
CA VAL A 15 8.52 12.47 9.42
C VAL A 15 7.94 11.06 9.53
N LEU A 16 8.76 10.04 9.35
CA LEU A 16 8.31 8.65 9.47
C LEU A 16 7.80 8.33 10.88
N ALA A 17 8.51 8.82 11.91
CA ALA A 17 8.07 8.67 13.31
C ALA A 17 6.74 9.39 13.58
N GLU A 18 6.53 10.56 12.98
CA GLU A 18 5.28 11.32 13.05
C GLU A 18 4.12 10.55 12.40
N LEU A 19 4.34 9.99 11.21
CA LEU A 19 3.36 9.16 10.52
C LEU A 19 3.02 7.90 11.31
N ASN A 20 4.01 7.27 11.95
CA ASN A 20 3.78 6.12 12.81
C ASN A 20 2.92 6.48 14.02
N ALA A 21 3.18 7.62 14.65
CA ALA A 21 2.36 8.11 15.77
C ALA A 21 0.92 8.38 15.34
N GLU A 22 0.70 9.01 14.20
CA GLU A 22 -0.64 9.23 13.62
C GLU A 22 -1.35 7.90 13.31
N PHE A 23 -0.63 6.93 12.76
CA PHE A 23 -1.17 5.61 12.51
C PHE A 23 -1.67 4.93 13.78
N MET A 24 -0.90 5.02 14.86
CA MET A 24 -1.28 4.45 16.16
C MET A 24 -2.51 5.14 16.74
N VAL A 25 -2.67 6.44 16.55
CA VAL A 25 -3.88 7.18 16.94
C VAL A 25 -5.09 6.66 16.15
N LEU A 26 -4.96 6.49 14.84
CA LEU A 26 -6.03 5.94 14.00
C LEU A 26 -6.39 4.51 14.43
N HIS A 27 -5.40 3.71 14.81
CA HIS A 27 -5.61 2.35 15.27
C HIS A 27 -6.40 2.29 16.57
N SER A 28 -6.29 3.30 17.43
CA SER A 28 -7.05 3.40 18.68
C SER A 28 -8.48 3.94 18.49
N GLN A 29 -8.78 4.59 17.36
CA GLN A 29 -10.13 5.09 17.05
C GLN A 29 -11.07 3.95 16.65
N LYS A 30 -12.20 3.84 17.38
CA LYS A 30 -13.18 2.77 17.13
C LYS A 30 -14.55 3.29 16.71
N THR A 31 -14.76 4.62 16.70
CA THR A 31 -16.08 5.23 16.62
C THR A 31 -16.43 5.90 15.29
N ASP A 32 -15.47 6.13 14.40
CA ASP A 32 -15.70 6.76 13.10
C ASP A 32 -14.93 6.03 11.97
N PRO A 33 -15.47 4.89 11.48
CA PRO A 33 -14.79 4.11 10.44
C PRO A 33 -14.57 4.89 9.14
N GLN A 34 -15.52 5.74 8.75
CA GLN A 34 -15.41 6.51 7.51
C GLN A 34 -14.35 7.60 7.61
N GLY A 35 -14.35 8.36 8.69
CA GLY A 35 -13.32 9.37 8.94
C GLY A 35 -11.93 8.74 9.07
N ARG A 36 -11.83 7.59 9.73
CA ARG A 36 -10.58 6.83 9.81
C ARG A 36 -10.07 6.42 8.44
N GLY A 37 -10.94 5.98 7.55
CA GLY A 37 -10.57 5.63 6.18
C GLY A 37 -9.99 6.81 5.41
N ILE A 38 -10.60 7.97 5.50
CA ILE A 38 -10.12 9.21 4.87
C ILE A 38 -8.75 9.62 5.42
N GLU A 39 -8.59 9.62 6.74
CA GLU A 39 -7.32 9.95 7.38
C GLU A 39 -6.23 8.94 7.03
N PHE A 40 -6.58 7.67 6.88
CA PHE A 40 -5.66 6.64 6.44
C PHE A 40 -5.16 6.89 5.02
N GLU A 41 -6.04 7.25 4.10
CA GLU A 41 -5.65 7.59 2.72
C GLU A 41 -4.68 8.79 2.70
N ARG A 42 -4.93 9.82 3.53
CA ARG A 42 -4.04 10.98 3.67
C ARG A 42 -2.67 10.59 4.24
N LEU A 43 -2.66 9.73 5.23
CA LEU A 43 -1.42 9.21 5.81
C LEU A 43 -0.58 8.47 4.77
N LEU A 44 -1.22 7.62 3.97
CA LEU A 44 -0.56 6.88 2.89
C LEU A 44 -0.01 7.82 1.82
N GLU A 45 -0.74 8.87 1.45
CA GLU A 45 -0.26 9.88 0.51
C GLU A 45 1.03 10.55 1.02
N ARG A 46 1.06 10.92 2.29
CA ARG A 46 2.24 11.51 2.93
C ARG A 46 3.41 10.53 3.00
N LEU A 47 3.14 9.27 3.32
CA LEU A 47 4.14 8.21 3.34
C LEU A 47 4.76 8.00 1.95
N PHE A 48 3.94 7.98 0.92
CA PHE A 48 4.38 7.80 -0.46
C PHE A 48 5.16 9.02 -0.96
N ALA A 49 4.75 10.23 -0.59
CA ALA A 49 5.49 11.47 -0.89
C ALA A 49 6.87 11.46 -0.22
N LEU A 50 6.96 10.96 1.00
CA LEU A 50 8.23 10.85 1.74
C LEU A 50 9.25 9.94 1.01
N HIS A 51 8.75 8.98 0.23
CA HIS A 51 9.56 8.04 -0.55
C HIS A 51 9.63 8.40 -2.04
N ASP A 52 9.25 9.62 -2.42
CA ASP A 52 9.32 10.16 -3.79
C ASP A 52 8.52 9.32 -4.81
N LEU A 53 7.36 8.80 -4.41
CA LEU A 53 6.51 7.99 -5.29
C LEU A 53 5.45 8.81 -6.06
N ASP A 54 5.58 10.12 -6.10
CA ASP A 54 4.68 11.03 -6.81
C ASP A 54 3.19 10.69 -6.59
N PRO A 55 2.71 10.71 -5.33
CA PRO A 55 1.35 10.31 -5.01
C PRO A 55 0.32 11.31 -5.54
N ARG A 56 -0.79 10.80 -6.06
CA ARG A 56 -1.98 11.55 -6.41
C ARG A 56 -3.10 11.17 -5.46
N ALA A 57 -3.81 12.18 -4.93
CA ALA A 57 -4.88 11.99 -3.97
C ALA A 57 -6.09 11.26 -4.58
N ALA A 58 -6.98 10.77 -3.72
CA ALA A 58 -8.22 10.12 -4.14
C ALA A 58 -9.03 10.97 -5.13
N TYR A 59 -9.64 10.32 -6.09
CA TYR A 59 -10.47 10.97 -7.12
C TYR A 59 -11.61 10.05 -7.57
N ASN A 60 -12.60 10.65 -8.27
CA ASN A 60 -13.69 9.92 -8.88
C ASN A 60 -13.60 10.06 -10.40
N ILE A 61 -13.82 8.95 -11.09
CA ILE A 61 -13.91 8.90 -12.54
C ILE A 61 -15.00 7.89 -12.95
N ASP A 62 -15.91 8.29 -13.83
CA ASP A 62 -16.98 7.42 -14.36
C ASP A 62 -17.76 6.68 -13.25
N HIS A 63 -18.14 7.40 -12.18
CA HIS A 63 -18.82 6.86 -10.99
C HIS A 63 -18.00 5.85 -10.19
N GLU A 64 -16.70 5.76 -10.46
CA GLU A 64 -15.76 4.89 -9.77
C GLU A 64 -14.84 5.72 -8.88
N GLN A 65 -14.71 5.30 -7.61
CA GLN A 65 -13.77 5.93 -6.68
C GLN A 65 -12.41 5.24 -6.76
N VAL A 66 -11.36 6.05 -6.90
CA VAL A 66 -9.97 5.62 -6.77
C VAL A 66 -9.38 6.26 -5.52
N ASP A 67 -8.88 5.45 -4.59
CA ASP A 67 -8.38 5.94 -3.29
C ASP A 67 -7.06 6.69 -3.40
N GLY A 68 -6.32 6.49 -4.47
CA GLY A 68 -5.08 7.18 -4.77
C GLY A 68 -4.36 6.54 -5.94
N ALA A 69 -3.29 7.18 -6.37
CA ALA A 69 -2.40 6.67 -7.41
C ALA A 69 -0.97 7.09 -7.11
N PHE A 70 0.01 6.37 -7.59
CA PHE A 70 1.41 6.72 -7.44
C PHE A 70 2.25 6.09 -8.55
N THR A 71 3.49 6.57 -8.68
CA THR A 71 4.46 6.03 -9.62
C THR A 71 5.66 5.50 -8.83
N PHE A 72 6.01 4.25 -9.06
CA PHE A 72 7.20 3.65 -8.49
C PHE A 72 8.09 3.13 -9.62
N ARG A 73 9.30 3.67 -9.71
CA ARG A 73 10.21 3.43 -10.84
C ARG A 73 9.49 3.82 -12.15
N THR A 74 9.31 2.88 -13.06
CA THR A 74 8.66 3.12 -14.36
C THR A 74 7.19 2.67 -14.38
N ASP A 75 6.65 2.19 -13.25
CA ASP A 75 5.30 1.65 -13.18
C ASP A 75 4.35 2.63 -12.50
N ASP A 76 3.15 2.74 -13.06
CA ASP A 76 2.04 3.49 -12.47
C ASP A 76 1.07 2.54 -11.76
N TYR A 77 0.71 2.92 -10.54
CA TYR A 77 -0.16 2.14 -9.66
C TYR A 77 -1.42 2.91 -9.32
N LEU A 78 -2.55 2.22 -9.33
CA LEU A 78 -3.72 2.63 -8.56
C LEU A 78 -3.59 2.04 -7.15
N MET A 79 -4.08 2.77 -6.17
CA MET A 79 -4.07 2.33 -4.77
C MET A 79 -5.51 2.15 -4.28
N GLU A 80 -5.74 1.08 -3.54
CA GLU A 80 -6.94 0.89 -2.74
C GLU A 80 -6.53 0.61 -1.30
N ALA A 81 -7.12 1.38 -0.36
CA ALA A 81 -6.80 1.29 1.06
C ALA A 81 -8.04 0.88 1.84
N LYS A 82 -7.94 -0.22 2.59
CA LYS A 82 -9.03 -0.79 3.37
C LYS A 82 -8.65 -0.85 4.85
N TRP A 83 -9.33 -0.06 5.66
CA TRP A 83 -9.24 -0.18 7.12
C TRP A 83 -10.52 -0.80 7.67
N TRP A 84 -10.74 -2.06 7.36
CA TRP A 84 -11.91 -2.80 7.79
C TRP A 84 -11.60 -3.67 9.01
N LYS A 85 -12.65 -4.07 9.73
CA LYS A 85 -12.54 -5.03 10.83
C LYS A 85 -12.26 -6.45 10.35
N VAL A 86 -12.67 -6.75 9.12
CA VAL A 86 -12.55 -8.08 8.51
C VAL A 86 -11.54 -8.06 7.35
N PRO A 87 -10.87 -9.19 7.09
CA PRO A 87 -9.98 -9.32 5.95
C PRO A 87 -10.70 -9.11 4.61
N VAL A 88 -9.97 -8.62 3.63
CA VAL A 88 -10.45 -8.49 2.25
C VAL A 88 -10.67 -9.87 1.66
N ASP A 89 -11.87 -10.12 1.14
CA ASP A 89 -12.28 -11.39 0.56
C ASP A 89 -12.01 -11.42 -0.97
N PRO A 90 -12.20 -12.58 -1.65
CA PRO A 90 -11.98 -12.68 -3.09
C PRO A 90 -12.83 -11.74 -3.93
N ARG A 91 -14.06 -11.46 -3.50
CA ARG A 91 -14.99 -10.58 -4.22
C ARG A 91 -14.47 -9.15 -4.27
N GLU A 92 -14.05 -8.63 -3.12
CA GLU A 92 -13.49 -7.27 -3.02
C GLU A 92 -12.20 -7.14 -3.81
N LEU A 93 -11.33 -8.15 -3.74
CA LEU A 93 -10.07 -8.15 -4.47
C LEU A 93 -10.31 -8.21 -5.98
N ASN A 94 -11.28 -9.00 -6.44
CA ASN A 94 -11.67 -9.05 -7.85
C ASN A 94 -12.25 -7.72 -8.35
N HIS A 95 -12.99 -7.02 -7.49
CA HIS A 95 -13.55 -5.72 -7.81
C HIS A 95 -12.41 -4.71 -8.06
N PHE A 96 -11.42 -4.67 -7.19
CA PHE A 96 -10.25 -3.80 -7.39
C PHE A 96 -9.45 -4.19 -8.63
N ARG A 97 -9.24 -5.49 -8.84
CA ARG A 97 -8.55 -5.98 -10.04
C ARG A 97 -9.24 -5.52 -11.32
N ALA A 98 -10.56 -5.65 -11.39
CA ALA A 98 -11.34 -5.18 -12.55
C ALA A 98 -11.17 -3.67 -12.78
N LYS A 99 -11.14 -2.89 -11.69
CA LYS A 99 -10.87 -1.45 -11.73
C LYS A 99 -9.51 -1.16 -12.37
N VAL A 100 -8.46 -1.84 -11.95
CA VAL A 100 -7.11 -1.68 -12.49
C VAL A 100 -7.05 -2.12 -13.96
N GLU A 101 -7.64 -3.25 -14.29
CA GLU A 101 -7.65 -3.79 -15.66
C GLU A 101 -8.45 -2.93 -16.65
N SER A 102 -9.35 -2.07 -16.17
CA SER A 102 -10.10 -1.12 -17.00
C SER A 102 -9.28 0.10 -17.44
N LYS A 103 -8.08 0.27 -16.93
CA LYS A 103 -7.18 1.40 -17.24
C LYS A 103 -6.20 1.04 -18.36
N ALA A 104 -5.22 1.92 -18.59
CA ALA A 104 -4.20 1.70 -19.60
C ALA A 104 -3.45 0.37 -19.38
N ALA A 105 -2.99 -0.23 -20.46
CA ALA A 105 -2.15 -1.43 -20.38
C ALA A 105 -0.93 -1.18 -19.49
N ASN A 106 -0.53 -2.20 -18.73
CA ASN A 106 0.57 -2.15 -17.75
C ASN A 106 0.28 -1.34 -16.49
N THR A 107 -0.93 -0.84 -16.28
CA THR A 107 -1.33 -0.27 -14.98
C THR A 107 -1.34 -1.37 -13.93
N LEU A 108 -0.70 -1.10 -12.80
CA LEU A 108 -0.65 -2.00 -11.65
C LEU A 108 -1.58 -1.49 -10.54
N GLY A 109 -1.87 -2.33 -9.58
CA GLY A 109 -2.67 -1.98 -8.41
C GLY A 109 -2.00 -2.41 -7.12
N LEU A 110 -2.01 -1.54 -6.13
CA LEU A 110 -1.62 -1.85 -4.75
C LEU A 110 -2.86 -1.82 -3.86
N CYS A 111 -3.22 -2.97 -3.31
CA CYS A 111 -4.27 -3.05 -2.31
C CYS A 111 -3.65 -3.16 -0.92
N ILE A 112 -3.96 -2.20 -0.05
CA ILE A 112 -3.50 -2.16 1.33
C ILE A 112 -4.68 -2.49 2.23
N SER A 113 -4.60 -3.59 2.98
CA SER A 113 -5.63 -4.01 3.93
C SER A 113 -5.03 -4.17 5.32
N ILE A 114 -5.49 -3.35 6.26
CA ILE A 114 -5.01 -3.42 7.66
C ILE A 114 -5.34 -4.76 8.30
N SER A 115 -6.52 -5.31 8.03
CA SER A 115 -6.93 -6.64 8.53
C SER A 115 -6.45 -7.80 7.66
N GLY A 116 -5.69 -7.51 6.61
CA GLY A 116 -5.16 -8.52 5.70
C GLY A 116 -6.19 -9.05 4.71
N PHE A 117 -5.96 -10.27 4.26
CA PHE A 117 -6.72 -10.93 3.21
C PHE A 117 -7.17 -12.30 3.67
N THR A 118 -8.33 -12.75 3.23
CA THR A 118 -8.78 -14.11 3.53
C THR A 118 -7.89 -15.13 2.82
N GLU A 119 -7.86 -16.36 3.30
CA GLU A 119 -7.16 -17.46 2.65
C GLU A 119 -7.61 -17.62 1.20
N GLY A 120 -8.92 -17.52 0.95
CA GLY A 120 -9.48 -17.60 -0.41
C GLY A 120 -8.99 -16.48 -1.33
N ALA A 121 -8.80 -15.26 -0.81
CA ALA A 121 -8.26 -14.14 -1.58
C ALA A 121 -6.79 -14.34 -1.96
N LEU A 122 -6.02 -15.07 -1.13
CA LEU A 122 -4.59 -15.33 -1.34
C LEU A 122 -4.31 -16.57 -2.17
N LEU A 123 -5.32 -17.37 -2.51
CA LEU A 123 -5.12 -18.55 -3.35
C LEU A 123 -4.56 -18.14 -4.72
N LYS A 124 -3.52 -18.86 -5.14
CA LYS A 124 -2.91 -18.66 -6.45
C LYS A 124 -3.94 -18.90 -7.55
N ARG A 125 -4.08 -17.90 -8.40
CA ARG A 125 -4.92 -17.98 -9.59
C ARG A 125 -4.07 -18.28 -10.82
N THR A 126 -4.68 -18.94 -11.79
CA THR A 126 -4.04 -19.24 -13.07
C THR A 126 -3.97 -18.01 -13.98
N GLU A 127 -4.74 -16.99 -13.66
CA GLU A 127 -4.79 -15.75 -14.44
C GLU A 127 -3.72 -14.76 -14.00
N ARG A 128 -3.23 -13.97 -14.95
CA ARG A 128 -2.34 -12.86 -14.68
C ARG A 128 -3.05 -11.84 -13.77
N SER A 129 -2.37 -11.40 -12.74
CA SER A 129 -2.87 -10.36 -11.85
C SER A 129 -1.97 -9.14 -11.87
N PRO A 130 -2.52 -7.92 -12.09
CA PRO A 130 -1.76 -6.69 -12.00
C PRO A 130 -1.60 -6.23 -10.54
N LEU A 131 -2.01 -7.02 -9.55
CA LEU A 131 -2.10 -6.59 -8.16
C LEU A 131 -0.86 -6.97 -7.35
N ILE A 132 -0.52 -6.06 -6.45
CA ILE A 132 0.41 -6.25 -5.34
C ILE A 132 -0.39 -6.03 -4.05
N LEU A 133 -0.19 -6.88 -3.07
CA LEU A 133 -0.96 -6.85 -1.81
C LEU A 133 -0.05 -6.51 -0.62
N MET A 134 -0.56 -5.64 0.24
CA MET A 134 0.12 -5.22 1.48
C MET A 134 -0.86 -5.32 2.64
N ASP A 135 -0.45 -5.93 3.74
CA ASP A 135 -1.25 -6.01 4.95
C ASP A 135 -0.80 -5.02 6.03
N GLY A 136 -1.51 -5.02 7.16
CA GLY A 136 -1.18 -4.15 8.28
C GLY A 136 0.20 -4.39 8.88
N ALA A 137 0.67 -5.64 8.91
CA ALA A 137 1.99 -5.97 9.43
C ALA A 137 3.11 -5.43 8.53
N ASP A 138 2.92 -5.48 7.21
CA ASP A 138 3.84 -4.88 6.25
C ASP A 138 3.94 -3.37 6.45
N LEU A 139 2.79 -2.71 6.60
CA LEU A 139 2.74 -1.26 6.80
C LEU A 139 3.41 -0.85 8.12
N VAL A 140 3.16 -1.57 9.20
CA VAL A 140 3.80 -1.32 10.50
C VAL A 140 5.32 -1.44 10.38
N ALA A 141 5.83 -2.45 9.68
CA ALA A 141 7.27 -2.61 9.46
C ALA A 141 7.89 -1.41 8.74
N ILE A 142 7.18 -0.84 7.77
CA ILE A 142 7.60 0.37 7.04
C ILE A 142 7.58 1.58 7.98
N LEU A 143 6.50 1.80 8.72
CA LEU A 143 6.34 2.94 9.62
C LEU A 143 7.33 2.91 10.79
N GLU A 144 7.70 1.72 11.26
CA GLU A 144 8.74 1.53 12.28
C GLU A 144 10.17 1.59 11.71
N ASN A 145 10.32 1.90 10.43
CA ASN A 145 11.61 1.98 9.74
C ASN A 145 12.45 0.69 9.79
N ARG A 146 11.80 -0.46 9.85
CA ARG A 146 12.47 -1.77 9.79
C ARG A 146 12.82 -2.16 8.35
N ILE A 147 12.06 -1.67 7.39
CA ILE A 147 12.26 -1.87 5.96
C ILE A 147 11.70 -0.66 5.22
N SER A 148 12.33 -0.23 4.13
CA SER A 148 11.81 0.90 3.36
C SER A 148 10.62 0.51 2.50
N LEU A 149 9.73 1.48 2.23
CA LEU A 149 8.60 1.28 1.32
C LEU A 149 9.09 0.85 -0.08
N ALA A 150 10.15 1.48 -0.57
CA ALA A 150 10.73 1.13 -1.88
C ALA A 150 11.18 -0.33 -1.93
N GLU A 151 11.85 -0.81 -0.90
CA GLU A 151 12.30 -2.19 -0.82
C GLU A 151 11.12 -3.18 -0.75
N VAL A 152 10.09 -2.86 0.02
CA VAL A 152 8.87 -3.69 0.11
C VAL A 152 8.21 -3.80 -1.26
N LEU A 153 7.99 -2.68 -1.94
CA LEU A 153 7.36 -2.67 -3.27
C LEU A 153 8.19 -3.45 -4.30
N GLU A 154 9.51 -3.25 -4.30
CA GLU A 154 10.40 -3.95 -5.21
C GLU A 154 10.37 -5.48 -4.99
N ARG A 155 10.46 -5.93 -3.75
CA ARG A 155 10.44 -7.35 -3.41
C ARG A 155 9.10 -8.00 -3.71
N LYS A 156 8.00 -7.34 -3.38
CA LYS A 156 6.64 -7.82 -3.70
C LYS A 156 6.44 -7.93 -5.21
N ARG A 157 6.87 -6.92 -5.95
CA ARG A 157 6.75 -6.90 -7.41
C ARG A 157 7.57 -8.04 -8.04
N ARG A 158 8.79 -8.23 -7.61
CA ARG A 158 9.66 -9.31 -8.10
C ARG A 158 9.06 -10.69 -7.81
N HIS A 159 8.57 -10.89 -6.59
CA HIS A 159 7.92 -12.14 -6.19
C HIS A 159 6.69 -12.44 -7.06
N ALA A 160 5.86 -11.43 -7.32
CA ALA A 160 4.69 -11.59 -8.19
C ALA A 160 5.08 -11.94 -9.63
N VAL A 161 6.16 -11.36 -10.16
CA VAL A 161 6.68 -11.68 -11.50
C VAL A 161 7.19 -13.11 -11.56
N GLU A 162 7.92 -13.54 -10.56
CA GLU A 162 8.58 -14.86 -10.55
C GLU A 162 7.62 -16.01 -10.21
N THR A 163 6.61 -15.77 -9.39
CA THR A 163 5.74 -16.82 -8.85
C THR A 163 4.27 -16.70 -9.27
N GLY A 164 3.83 -15.53 -9.72
CA GLY A 164 2.42 -15.21 -9.96
C GLY A 164 1.62 -14.93 -8.68
N ASN A 165 2.28 -14.92 -7.52
CA ASN A 165 1.63 -14.64 -6.24
C ASN A 165 1.69 -13.15 -5.91
N PRO A 166 0.54 -12.45 -5.80
CA PRO A 166 0.52 -11.02 -5.50
C PRO A 166 0.82 -10.70 -4.03
N PHE A 167 0.81 -11.68 -3.14
CA PHE A 167 1.09 -11.50 -1.72
C PHE A 167 2.43 -12.12 -1.32
N TYR A 168 3.30 -11.27 -0.81
CA TYR A 168 4.59 -11.65 -0.24
C TYR A 168 4.81 -10.77 0.99
N SER A 169 4.65 -11.36 2.17
CA SER A 169 4.71 -10.61 3.42
C SER A 169 6.13 -10.19 3.79
N VAL A 170 6.27 -9.08 4.51
CA VAL A 170 7.56 -8.63 5.05
C VAL A 170 8.18 -9.71 5.97
N ARG A 171 7.36 -10.50 6.65
CA ARG A 171 7.84 -11.60 7.49
C ARG A 171 8.58 -12.67 6.68
N GLU A 172 8.11 -12.94 5.47
CA GLU A 172 8.76 -13.90 4.56
C GLU A 172 10.06 -13.33 3.97
N MET A 173 10.17 -12.01 3.87
CA MET A 173 11.35 -11.34 3.32
C MET A 173 12.58 -11.45 4.24
N HIS A 174 12.37 -11.72 5.52
CA HIS A 174 13.43 -11.85 6.53
C HIS A 174 13.77 -13.29 6.88
N GLY A 175 13.17 -14.24 6.20
CA GLY A 175 13.44 -15.67 6.37
C GLY A 175 14.68 -16.16 5.65
#